data_ffa1cbcce5f45b3052a40e2f13863618
#
_entry.id   ffa1cbcce5f45b3052a40e2f13863618
#
_cell.length_a   1.000
_cell.length_b   1.000
_cell.length_c   1.000
_cell.angle_alpha   90.00
_cell.angle_beta   90.00
_cell.angle_gamma   90.00
#
_symmetry.space_group_name_H-M   'P 1'
#
loop_
_entity.id
_entity.type
_entity.pdbx_description
1 polymer ?
#
loop_
_entity_poly.entity_id
_entity_poly.type
_entity_poly.pdbx_seq_one_letter_code
_entity_poly.pdbx_strand_id
1 'polypeptide(L)'
;MAKKTGKRNQHVAAFISKLLLGAAAVSFVPKLTLAEETQKDSLDWNAAYYNNSYEKFVTESELGYYIAVNNYLYFVEKESLTPILLCNKPNCMHKDSSCQAIFQQGQAQIVYYDGMIYGIDDTGIFSKGNRTYNLMEITADGENRDKKAVIETDGNNFLIHRNQIFTTYIDEDDHGVITAFDLETGKQESLYRSEWNMSQIMDLYAYEDLLYFSETGVDDNETYIEALDCTDLSTGETVENLLQNSPEIEDS
;
A
#
# COMPACT_ATOMS: atom_id res chain seq x y z
N MET A 1 -2.97 39.51 -14.63
CA MET A 1 -3.35 38.09 -14.70
C MET A 1 -2.70 37.47 -15.94
N ALA A 2 -1.56 36.84 -15.81
CA ALA A 2 -0.98 35.96 -16.83
C ALA A 2 0.35 35.37 -16.32
N LYS A 3 0.57 34.10 -16.58
CA LYS A 3 1.83 33.34 -16.50
C LYS A 3 2.07 32.53 -15.21
N LYS A 4 1.31 31.45 -15.07
CA LYS A 4 1.74 30.27 -14.30
C LYS A 4 1.92 29.02 -15.19
N THR A 5 1.69 29.10 -16.48
CA THR A 5 1.65 27.95 -17.42
C THR A 5 3.03 27.45 -17.89
N GLY A 6 4.12 28.17 -17.61
CA GLY A 6 5.44 27.81 -18.16
C GLY A 6 6.24 26.78 -17.34
N LYS A 7 6.05 26.71 -16.02
CA LYS A 7 6.81 25.78 -15.18
C LYS A 7 6.23 24.36 -15.14
N ARG A 8 4.90 24.25 -15.21
CA ARG A 8 4.18 22.97 -15.17
C ARG A 8 4.63 22.02 -16.28
N ASN A 9 4.78 22.56 -17.51
CA ASN A 9 5.17 21.74 -18.68
C ASN A 9 6.61 21.22 -18.65
N GLN A 10 7.51 21.85 -17.89
CA GLN A 10 8.90 21.37 -17.81
C GLN A 10 9.06 20.18 -16.86
N HIS A 11 8.30 20.13 -15.78
CA HIS A 11 8.34 19.03 -14.82
C HIS A 11 7.68 17.77 -15.38
N VAL A 12 6.53 17.94 -16.04
CA VAL A 12 5.84 16.84 -16.75
C VAL A 12 6.75 16.19 -17.79
N ALA A 13 7.47 16.99 -18.59
CA ALA A 13 8.38 16.45 -19.59
C ALA A 13 9.56 15.67 -18.98
N ALA A 14 10.08 16.11 -17.82
CA ALA A 14 11.16 15.40 -17.13
C ALA A 14 10.70 14.09 -16.51
N PHE A 15 9.47 14.06 -15.98
CA PHE A 15 8.87 12.88 -15.37
C PHE A 15 8.50 11.83 -16.41
N ILE A 16 7.86 12.25 -17.50
CA ILE A 16 7.54 11.37 -18.66
C ILE A 16 8.82 10.80 -19.28
N SER A 17 9.94 11.53 -19.29
CA SER A 17 11.20 11.00 -19.82
C SER A 17 11.78 9.89 -18.91
N LYS A 18 11.59 9.96 -17.60
CA LYS A 18 11.97 8.87 -16.68
C LYS A 18 11.07 7.64 -16.85
N LEU A 19 9.76 7.84 -17.01
CA LEU A 19 8.81 6.76 -17.29
C LEU A 19 9.08 6.08 -18.65
N LEU A 20 9.35 6.87 -19.70
CA LEU A 20 9.63 6.35 -21.04
C LEU A 20 10.99 5.61 -21.10
N LEU A 21 11.98 6.00 -20.29
CA LEU A 21 13.24 5.27 -20.18
C LEU A 21 13.05 3.91 -19.51
N GLY A 22 12.15 3.79 -18.53
CA GLY A 22 11.77 2.52 -17.94
C GLY A 22 11.05 1.59 -18.93
N ALA A 23 10.14 2.14 -19.74
CA ALA A 23 9.41 1.37 -20.75
C ALA A 23 10.27 0.99 -21.97
N ALA A 24 11.24 1.82 -22.35
CA ALA A 24 12.15 1.51 -23.47
C ALA A 24 13.17 0.41 -23.13
N ALA A 25 13.45 0.16 -21.85
CA ALA A 25 14.35 -0.91 -21.42
C ALA A 25 13.73 -2.31 -21.58
N VAL A 26 12.42 -2.42 -21.77
CA VAL A 26 11.72 -3.72 -21.93
C VAL A 26 11.81 -4.26 -23.36
N SER A 27 12.17 -3.46 -24.35
CA SER A 27 12.21 -3.88 -25.78
C SER A 27 13.57 -4.36 -26.29
N PHE A 28 14.61 -4.45 -25.44
CA PHE A 28 15.89 -5.03 -25.83
C PHE A 28 16.11 -6.33 -25.07
N VAL A 29 15.75 -7.47 -25.68
CA VAL A 29 16.14 -8.80 -25.21
C VAL A 29 17.50 -9.14 -25.78
N PRO A 30 18.61 -8.98 -25.07
CA PRO A 30 19.85 -9.63 -25.43
C PRO A 30 19.76 -11.10 -25.00
N LYS A 31 20.29 -11.99 -25.83
CA LYS A 31 20.48 -13.42 -25.56
C LYS A 31 20.90 -13.65 -24.11
N LEU A 32 20.13 -14.50 -23.41
CA LEU A 32 20.48 -15.00 -22.09
C LEU A 32 21.86 -15.66 -22.13
N THR A 33 22.86 -14.97 -21.71
CA THR A 33 23.91 -15.53 -20.89
C THR A 33 23.36 -15.51 -19.47
N LEU A 34 23.41 -16.65 -18.77
CA LEU A 34 23.16 -16.74 -17.32
C LEU A 34 24.01 -15.66 -16.63
N ALA A 35 23.45 -14.46 -16.54
CA ALA A 35 23.99 -13.40 -15.71
C ALA A 35 23.52 -13.71 -14.31
N GLU A 36 24.47 -13.60 -13.37
CA GLU A 36 24.28 -13.58 -11.94
C GLU A 36 22.87 -13.09 -11.58
N GLU A 37 22.16 -13.88 -10.76
CA GLU A 37 20.97 -13.38 -10.06
C GLU A 37 21.39 -12.08 -9.39
N THR A 38 21.10 -10.97 -10.02
CA THR A 38 21.10 -9.69 -9.33
C THR A 38 20.15 -9.90 -8.18
N GLN A 39 20.68 -9.89 -6.98
CA GLN A 39 19.94 -9.98 -5.74
C GLN A 39 18.82 -8.93 -5.85
N LYS A 40 17.62 -9.44 -6.14
CA LYS A 40 16.43 -8.60 -6.28
C LYS A 40 16.30 -7.91 -4.94
N ASP A 41 16.37 -6.59 -4.91
CA ASP A 41 16.27 -5.85 -3.66
C ASP A 41 14.96 -6.28 -3.01
N SER A 42 15.06 -7.01 -1.90
CA SER A 42 13.90 -7.56 -1.20
C SER A 42 12.94 -6.45 -0.73
N LEU A 43 13.44 -5.22 -0.66
CA LEU A 43 12.70 -4.04 -0.26
C LEU A 43 11.80 -3.48 -1.38
N ASP A 44 12.08 -3.83 -2.64
CA ASP A 44 11.22 -3.47 -3.79
C ASP A 44 10.18 -4.54 -4.11
N TRP A 45 10.12 -5.61 -3.30
CA TRP A 45 9.08 -6.61 -3.44
C TRP A 45 7.74 -6.01 -2.99
N ASN A 46 6.94 -5.66 -3.96
CA ASN A 46 5.57 -5.23 -3.73
C ASN A 46 4.69 -6.47 -3.52
N ALA A 47 4.19 -6.67 -2.33
CA ALA A 47 3.15 -7.65 -2.05
C ALA A 47 1.82 -7.34 -2.79
N ALA A 48 1.82 -6.35 -3.67
CA ALA A 48 0.69 -5.83 -4.42
C ALA A 48 0.11 -6.80 -5.48
N TYR A 49 0.64 -7.99 -5.64
CA TYR A 49 0.06 -9.01 -6.53
C TYR A 49 -1.38 -9.43 -6.13
N TYR A 50 -1.83 -9.05 -4.95
CA TYR A 50 -3.16 -9.35 -4.43
C TYR A 50 -3.95 -8.08 -4.09
N ASN A 51 -3.69 -7.01 -4.81
CA ASN A 51 -4.29 -5.70 -4.58
C ASN A 51 -5.68 -5.61 -5.22
N ASN A 52 -6.60 -6.49 -4.82
CA ASN A 52 -8.01 -6.22 -4.97
C ASN A 52 -8.49 -5.60 -3.66
N SER A 53 -8.98 -4.39 -3.69
CA SER A 53 -9.25 -3.48 -2.58
C SER A 53 -10.06 -4.04 -1.39
N TYR A 54 -10.61 -5.23 -1.52
CA TYR A 54 -11.40 -5.89 -0.49
C TYR A 54 -10.78 -7.17 0.09
N GLU A 55 -9.60 -7.61 -0.36
CA GLU A 55 -9.10 -8.95 -0.06
C GLU A 55 -7.62 -8.99 0.39
N LYS A 56 -7.14 -7.96 1.10
CA LYS A 56 -5.74 -7.92 1.62
C LYS A 56 -5.54 -8.82 2.86
N PHE A 57 -6.16 -9.97 2.86
CA PHE A 57 -6.07 -10.94 3.96
C PHE A 57 -5.09 -12.09 3.68
N VAL A 58 -4.40 -12.07 2.54
CA VAL A 58 -3.39 -13.07 2.18
C VAL A 58 -2.09 -12.36 1.81
N THR A 59 -0.99 -12.85 2.36
CA THR A 59 0.35 -12.39 1.98
C THR A 59 1.29 -13.57 1.88
N GLU A 60 2.30 -13.47 1.02
CA GLU A 60 3.23 -14.54 0.71
C GLU A 60 4.61 -14.28 1.32
N SER A 61 5.25 -15.34 1.80
CA SER A 61 6.67 -15.41 2.15
C SER A 61 7.38 -16.49 1.34
N GLU A 62 8.67 -16.62 1.50
CA GLU A 62 9.43 -17.71 0.86
C GLU A 62 8.91 -19.09 1.28
N LEU A 63 8.53 -19.26 2.54
CA LEU A 63 8.14 -20.55 3.13
C LEU A 63 6.67 -20.88 2.94
N GLY A 64 5.79 -19.87 2.80
CA GLY A 64 4.36 -20.13 2.78
C GLY A 64 3.53 -18.86 2.65
N TYR A 65 2.25 -19.02 2.93
CA TYR A 65 1.25 -17.96 2.89
C TYR A 65 0.76 -17.67 4.30
N TYR A 66 0.59 -16.40 4.63
CA TYR A 66 -0.13 -15.95 5.81
C TYR A 66 -1.52 -15.53 5.39
N ILE A 67 -2.53 -16.01 6.10
CA ILE A 67 -3.94 -15.79 5.75
C ILE A 67 -4.69 -15.32 6.99
N ALA A 68 -5.27 -14.12 6.93
CA ALA A 68 -6.15 -13.60 7.96
C ALA A 68 -7.61 -13.86 7.57
N VAL A 69 -8.29 -14.73 8.27
CA VAL A 69 -9.68 -15.09 8.00
C VAL A 69 -10.46 -15.33 9.30
N ASN A 70 -11.70 -14.84 9.37
CA ASN A 70 -12.55 -14.97 10.55
C ASN A 70 -11.87 -14.57 11.86
N ASN A 71 -11.14 -13.48 11.85
CA ASN A 71 -10.34 -12.94 12.96
C ASN A 71 -9.10 -13.77 13.35
N TYR A 72 -8.76 -14.80 12.60
CA TYR A 72 -7.60 -15.63 12.88
C TYR A 72 -6.54 -15.51 11.81
N LEU A 73 -5.28 -15.50 12.23
CA LEU A 73 -4.11 -15.54 11.36
C LEU A 73 -3.59 -16.98 11.26
N TYR A 74 -3.53 -17.47 10.04
CA TYR A 74 -3.01 -18.80 9.72
C TYR A 74 -1.72 -18.69 8.92
N PHE A 75 -0.87 -19.68 9.08
CA PHE A 75 0.23 -19.98 8.16
C PHE A 75 -0.09 -21.23 7.35
N VAL A 76 0.19 -21.19 6.05
CA VAL A 76 0.01 -22.31 5.11
C VAL A 76 1.33 -22.55 4.40
N GLU A 77 2.03 -23.62 4.77
CA GLU A 77 3.30 -23.98 4.14
C GLU A 77 3.09 -24.38 2.67
N LYS A 78 3.98 -23.93 1.78
CA LYS A 78 3.86 -24.15 0.31
C LYS A 78 3.87 -25.63 -0.09
N GLU A 79 4.59 -26.48 0.62
CA GLU A 79 4.70 -27.90 0.27
C GLU A 79 3.48 -28.69 0.75
N SER A 80 3.08 -28.53 2.01
CA SER A 80 2.03 -29.32 2.63
C SER A 80 0.62 -28.79 2.36
N LEU A 81 0.51 -27.49 2.06
CA LEU A 81 -0.73 -26.74 1.93
C LEU A 81 -1.69 -26.91 3.13
N THR A 82 -1.14 -27.25 4.28
CA THR A 82 -1.92 -27.46 5.52
C THR A 82 -1.93 -26.17 6.34
N PRO A 83 -3.10 -25.58 6.61
CA PRO A 83 -3.19 -24.38 7.43
C PRO A 83 -2.93 -24.71 8.91
N ILE A 84 -2.09 -23.94 9.54
CA ILE A 84 -1.87 -23.94 10.99
C ILE A 84 -2.17 -22.58 11.55
N LEU A 85 -2.75 -22.53 12.74
CA LEU A 85 -3.01 -21.26 13.43
C LEU A 85 -1.67 -20.66 13.88
N LEU A 86 -1.39 -19.42 13.50
CA LEU A 86 -0.12 -18.75 13.77
C LEU A 86 -0.06 -18.23 15.22
N CYS A 87 0.03 -19.14 16.15
CA CYS A 87 0.18 -18.82 17.57
C CYS A 87 1.12 -19.83 18.24
N ASN A 88 2.30 -19.39 18.61
CA ASN A 88 3.30 -20.22 19.28
C ASN A 88 3.28 -20.07 20.81
N LYS A 89 2.22 -19.45 21.36
CA LYS A 89 2.07 -19.25 22.80
C LYS A 89 1.71 -20.57 23.51
N PRO A 90 2.52 -21.06 24.45
CA PRO A 90 2.24 -22.31 25.16
C PRO A 90 0.88 -22.27 25.87
N ASN A 91 0.12 -23.37 25.75
CA ASN A 91 -1.21 -23.52 26.35
C ASN A 91 -2.25 -22.48 25.96
N CYS A 92 -2.08 -21.83 24.80
CA CYS A 92 -3.06 -20.90 24.28
C CYS A 92 -4.34 -21.64 23.89
N MET A 93 -5.48 -21.16 24.38
CA MET A 93 -6.79 -21.72 24.05
C MET A 93 -7.39 -21.14 22.75
N HIS A 94 -6.74 -20.13 22.15
CA HIS A 94 -7.14 -19.45 20.93
C HIS A 94 -8.57 -18.90 20.99
N LYS A 95 -8.97 -18.29 22.10
CA LYS A 95 -10.36 -17.84 22.32
C LYS A 95 -10.52 -16.36 22.57
N ASP A 96 -9.45 -15.66 22.82
CA ASP A 96 -9.48 -14.23 23.18
C ASP A 96 -8.25 -13.47 22.68
N SER A 97 -8.24 -12.17 22.88
CA SER A 97 -7.19 -11.26 22.43
C SER A 97 -5.80 -11.52 23.03
N SER A 98 -5.67 -12.43 23.99
CA SER A 98 -4.36 -12.86 24.49
C SER A 98 -3.67 -13.83 23.52
N CYS A 99 -4.38 -14.37 22.55
CA CYS A 99 -3.85 -15.21 21.49
C CYS A 99 -3.16 -14.34 20.43
N GLN A 100 -1.97 -14.73 20.02
CA GLN A 100 -1.19 -13.98 19.04
C GLN A 100 -1.79 -14.03 17.63
N ALA A 101 -2.59 -15.05 17.33
CA ALA A 101 -3.24 -15.21 16.03
C ALA A 101 -4.62 -14.54 15.93
N ILE A 102 -5.11 -13.84 16.96
CA ILE A 102 -6.46 -13.26 16.93
C ILE A 102 -6.40 -11.75 16.69
N PHE A 103 -7.09 -11.29 15.64
CA PHE A 103 -7.45 -9.89 15.43
C PHE A 103 -8.81 -9.61 16.06
N GLN A 104 -8.99 -8.41 16.62
CA GLN A 104 -10.18 -8.13 17.44
C GLN A 104 -11.45 -7.92 16.62
N GLN A 105 -11.35 -7.38 15.41
CA GLN A 105 -12.52 -7.12 14.57
C GLN A 105 -12.24 -7.37 13.09
N GLY A 106 -13.19 -8.05 12.45
CA GLY A 106 -13.30 -8.14 11.00
C GLY A 106 -12.18 -8.92 10.31
N GLN A 107 -12.01 -8.66 9.05
CA GLN A 107 -10.90 -9.18 8.27
C GLN A 107 -9.72 -8.21 8.42
N ALA A 108 -8.67 -8.64 9.08
CA ALA A 108 -7.45 -7.87 9.17
C ALA A 108 -6.75 -7.82 7.81
N GLN A 109 -6.32 -6.65 7.39
CA GLN A 109 -5.36 -6.56 6.29
C GLN A 109 -3.99 -6.89 6.82
N ILE A 110 -3.25 -7.70 6.09
CA ILE A 110 -1.91 -8.16 6.47
C ILE A 110 -0.94 -8.06 5.31
N VAL A 111 0.31 -7.73 5.62
CA VAL A 111 1.43 -7.73 4.67
C VAL A 111 2.64 -8.39 5.33
N TYR A 112 3.27 -9.34 4.64
CA TYR A 112 4.57 -9.87 5.04
C TYR A 112 5.66 -8.99 4.43
N TYR A 113 6.54 -8.50 5.30
CA TYR A 113 7.63 -7.62 4.90
C TYR A 113 8.83 -7.82 5.84
N ASP A 114 10.02 -8.04 5.27
CA ASP A 114 11.30 -8.18 5.98
C ASP A 114 11.25 -9.12 7.19
N GLY A 115 10.70 -10.33 7.00
CA GLY A 115 10.63 -11.35 8.05
C GLY A 115 9.51 -11.17 9.07
N MET A 116 8.72 -10.11 8.96
CA MET A 116 7.63 -9.77 9.87
C MET A 116 6.29 -9.74 9.13
N ILE A 117 5.22 -9.93 9.87
CA ILE A 117 3.85 -9.73 9.40
C ILE A 117 3.34 -8.45 10.02
N TYR A 118 2.98 -7.50 9.19
CA TYR A 118 2.29 -6.28 9.62
C TYR A 118 0.81 -6.43 9.35
N GLY A 119 0.00 -5.99 10.28
CA GLY A 119 -1.45 -6.05 10.13
C GLY A 119 -2.14 -4.90 10.82
N ILE A 120 -3.33 -4.55 10.34
CA ILE A 120 -4.18 -3.57 10.99
C ILE A 120 -5.32 -4.25 11.73
N ASP A 121 -5.53 -3.83 12.98
CA ASP A 121 -6.56 -4.36 13.87
C ASP A 121 -7.47 -3.20 14.30
N ASP A 122 -8.75 -3.26 13.93
CA ASP A 122 -9.72 -2.19 14.19
C ASP A 122 -9.84 -1.95 15.72
N THR A 123 -9.64 -0.73 16.14
CA THR A 123 -9.80 -0.35 17.56
C THR A 123 -11.27 -0.20 17.97
N GLY A 124 -12.18 -0.11 17.02
CA GLY A 124 -13.58 0.28 17.24
C GLY A 124 -13.74 1.76 17.60
N ILE A 125 -12.68 2.55 17.52
CA ILE A 125 -12.67 3.97 17.88
C ILE A 125 -12.66 4.81 16.60
N PHE A 126 -13.48 5.85 16.58
CA PHE A 126 -13.47 6.87 15.55
C PHE A 126 -12.72 8.11 16.06
N SER A 127 -11.84 8.63 15.24
CA SER A 127 -11.18 9.93 15.46
C SER A 127 -11.44 10.79 14.24
N LYS A 128 -12.00 12.00 14.47
CA LYS A 128 -12.27 12.96 13.40
C LYS A 128 -13.07 12.39 12.20
N GLY A 129 -14.01 11.50 12.46
CA GLY A 129 -14.83 10.86 11.42
C GLY A 129 -14.22 9.58 10.84
N ASN A 130 -12.93 9.33 11.01
CA ASN A 130 -12.24 8.14 10.55
C ASN A 130 -12.11 7.07 11.62
N ARG A 131 -12.02 5.82 11.22
CA ARG A 131 -11.64 4.73 12.12
C ARG A 131 -10.15 4.79 12.42
N THR A 132 -9.81 4.42 13.64
CA THR A 132 -8.43 4.20 14.03
C THR A 132 -8.14 2.72 14.13
N TYR A 133 -6.94 2.33 13.71
CA TYR A 133 -6.49 0.95 13.72
C TYR A 133 -5.20 0.83 14.53
N ASN A 134 -5.05 -0.28 15.24
CA ASN A 134 -3.76 -0.66 15.77
C ASN A 134 -2.92 -1.26 14.64
N LEU A 135 -1.76 -0.69 14.40
CA LEU A 135 -0.74 -1.33 13.59
C LEU A 135 -0.06 -2.40 14.45
N MET A 136 -0.20 -3.64 14.04
CA MET A 136 0.38 -4.80 14.70
C MET A 136 1.61 -5.29 13.93
N GLU A 137 2.66 -5.64 14.66
CA GLU A 137 3.85 -6.30 14.17
C GLU A 137 3.90 -7.70 14.78
N ILE A 138 3.99 -8.74 13.93
CA ILE A 138 3.89 -10.13 14.33
C ILE A 138 5.08 -10.87 13.74
N THR A 139 5.80 -11.64 14.57
CA THR A 139 6.89 -12.49 14.05
C THR A 139 6.35 -13.58 13.14
N ALA A 140 7.13 -13.94 12.12
CA ALA A 140 6.73 -14.92 11.10
C ALA A 140 6.39 -16.31 11.68
N ASP A 141 6.90 -16.64 12.86
CA ASP A 141 6.61 -17.88 13.60
C ASP A 141 5.41 -17.75 14.58
N GLY A 142 4.84 -16.55 14.71
CA GLY A 142 3.73 -16.28 15.63
C GLY A 142 4.12 -16.32 17.12
N GLU A 143 5.41 -16.17 17.45
CA GLU A 143 5.86 -16.15 18.85
C GLU A 143 5.55 -14.80 19.52
N ASN A 144 5.74 -13.71 18.81
CA ASN A 144 5.50 -12.37 19.32
C ASN A 144 4.48 -11.60 18.46
N ARG A 145 3.69 -10.78 19.15
CA ARG A 145 2.76 -9.85 18.55
C ARG A 145 2.73 -8.57 19.36
N ASP A 146 3.17 -7.49 18.78
CA ASP A 146 3.27 -6.20 19.42
C ASP A 146 2.46 -5.13 18.68
N LYS A 147 1.89 -4.21 19.45
CA LYS A 147 1.30 -3.01 18.89
C LYS A 147 2.39 -1.98 18.62
N LYS A 148 2.61 -1.62 17.37
CA LYS A 148 3.62 -0.66 16.94
C LYS A 148 3.12 0.78 17.01
N ALA A 149 1.89 1.02 16.56
CA ALA A 149 1.29 2.36 16.52
C ALA A 149 -0.24 2.30 16.54
N VAL A 150 -0.87 3.48 16.60
CA VAL A 150 -2.25 3.70 16.19
C VAL A 150 -2.22 4.55 14.95
N ILE A 151 -2.89 4.12 13.90
CA ILE A 151 -2.95 4.82 12.61
C ILE A 151 -4.40 5.16 12.25
N GLU A 152 -4.59 6.27 11.54
CA GLU A 152 -5.85 6.62 10.91
C GLU A 152 -5.88 6.04 9.51
N THR A 153 -6.94 5.33 9.16
CA THR A 153 -7.15 4.79 7.81
C THR A 153 -8.62 4.49 7.59
N ASP A 154 -9.06 4.51 6.35
CA ASP A 154 -10.37 4.01 5.94
C ASP A 154 -10.43 2.46 5.94
N GLY A 155 -9.28 1.80 6.12
CA GLY A 155 -9.14 0.35 6.09
C GLY A 155 -9.14 -0.25 4.68
N ASN A 156 -9.16 0.56 3.63
CA ASN A 156 -9.18 0.09 2.25
C ASN A 156 -7.77 -0.14 1.70
N ASN A 157 -6.83 0.72 2.08
CA ASN A 157 -5.46 0.68 1.60
C ASN A 157 -4.46 0.44 2.73
N PHE A 158 -3.62 -0.57 2.53
CA PHE A 158 -2.51 -0.92 3.42
C PHE A 158 -1.39 -1.52 2.59
N LEU A 159 -0.37 -0.72 2.29
CA LEU A 159 0.77 -1.08 1.47
C LEU A 159 2.05 -0.85 2.25
N ILE A 160 3.02 -1.78 2.17
CA ILE A 160 4.37 -1.56 2.68
C ILE A 160 5.35 -1.51 1.51
N HIS A 161 6.19 -0.49 1.51
CA HIS A 161 7.27 -0.33 0.55
C HIS A 161 8.43 0.43 1.19
N ARG A 162 9.65 -0.11 1.09
CA ARG A 162 10.89 0.50 1.59
C ARG A 162 10.80 1.06 3.02
N ASN A 163 10.37 0.20 3.97
CA ASN A 163 10.15 0.55 5.39
C ASN A 163 9.07 1.59 5.66
N GLN A 164 8.25 1.94 4.68
CA GLN A 164 7.12 2.83 4.86
C GLN A 164 5.80 2.08 4.67
N ILE A 165 4.82 2.36 5.52
CA ILE A 165 3.44 1.91 5.37
C ILE A 165 2.64 3.06 4.79
N PHE A 166 1.97 2.81 3.68
CA PHE A 166 1.05 3.76 3.05
C PHE A 166 -0.38 3.33 3.33
N THR A 167 -1.18 4.27 3.82
CA THR A 167 -2.62 4.10 4.07
C THR A 167 -3.38 5.29 3.55
N THR A 168 -4.70 5.12 3.38
CA THR A 168 -5.60 6.18 2.95
C THR A 168 -6.67 6.44 4.03
N TYR A 169 -7.19 7.65 4.04
CA TYR A 169 -8.38 8.04 4.78
C TYR A 169 -9.06 9.24 4.11
N ILE A 170 -10.28 9.57 4.53
CA ILE A 170 -10.99 10.78 4.11
C ILE A 170 -10.93 11.78 5.26
N ASP A 171 -10.47 13.00 5.00
CA ASP A 171 -10.35 14.03 6.03
C ASP A 171 -11.68 14.71 6.40
N GLU A 172 -11.65 15.70 7.32
CA GLU A 172 -12.83 16.39 7.81
C GLU A 172 -13.55 17.23 6.73
N ASP A 173 -12.85 17.56 5.64
CA ASP A 173 -13.33 18.34 4.51
C ASP A 173 -13.75 17.45 3.31
N ASP A 174 -13.89 16.13 3.51
CA ASP A 174 -14.23 15.12 2.50
C ASP A 174 -13.19 14.98 1.39
N HIS A 175 -11.90 15.19 1.70
CA HIS A 175 -10.80 14.95 0.77
C HIS A 175 -10.06 13.66 1.11
N GLY A 176 -9.73 12.88 0.09
CA GLY A 176 -8.87 11.71 0.19
C GLY A 176 -7.44 12.10 0.54
N VAL A 177 -6.84 11.38 1.48
CA VAL A 177 -5.48 11.62 1.96
C VAL A 177 -4.68 10.32 1.92
N ILE A 178 -3.43 10.39 1.46
CA ILE A 178 -2.44 9.32 1.63
C ILE A 178 -1.51 9.70 2.78
N THR A 179 -1.31 8.78 3.71
CA THR A 179 -0.28 8.92 4.75
C THR A 179 0.83 7.91 4.57
N ALA A 180 2.04 8.31 4.96
CA ALA A 180 3.18 7.44 5.10
C ALA A 180 3.56 7.31 6.58
N PHE A 181 3.70 6.08 7.06
CA PHE A 181 4.20 5.76 8.39
C PHE A 181 5.55 5.05 8.25
N ASP A 182 6.59 5.65 8.78
CA ASP A 182 7.94 5.10 8.75
C ASP A 182 8.11 4.04 9.85
N LEU A 183 8.41 2.81 9.48
CA LEU A 183 8.52 1.66 10.38
C LEU A 183 9.71 1.77 11.35
N GLU A 184 10.78 2.45 10.96
CA GLU A 184 11.98 2.60 11.77
C GLU A 184 11.84 3.70 12.82
N THR A 185 11.36 4.87 12.39
CA THR A 185 11.25 6.05 13.25
C THR A 185 9.93 6.18 13.98
N GLY A 186 8.88 5.51 13.50
CA GLY A 186 7.51 5.64 13.97
C GLY A 186 6.84 6.98 13.61
N LYS A 187 7.44 7.75 12.70
CA LYS A 187 6.88 9.02 12.24
C LYS A 187 5.78 8.76 11.21
N GLN A 188 4.65 9.43 11.38
CA GLN A 188 3.58 9.46 10.39
C GLN A 188 3.48 10.87 9.79
N GLU A 189 3.30 10.95 8.47
CA GLU A 189 3.12 12.20 7.76
C GLU A 189 2.12 12.06 6.61
N SER A 190 1.47 13.16 6.25
CA SER A 190 0.63 13.23 5.06
C SER A 190 1.53 13.39 3.84
N LEU A 191 1.39 12.47 2.90
CA LEU A 191 2.14 12.46 1.64
C LEU A 191 1.39 13.18 0.53
N TYR A 192 0.09 12.96 0.47
CA TYR A 192 -0.80 13.52 -0.55
C TYR A 192 -2.16 13.86 0.07
N ARG A 193 -2.78 14.92 -0.42
CA ARG A 193 -4.15 15.30 -0.14
C ARG A 193 -4.81 15.72 -1.45
N SER A 194 -5.93 15.12 -1.76
CA SER A 194 -6.72 15.45 -2.95
C SER A 194 -7.13 16.93 -2.98
N GLU A 195 -7.13 17.52 -4.17
CA GLU A 195 -7.74 18.84 -4.41
C GLU A 195 -9.25 18.73 -4.71
N TRP A 196 -9.78 17.50 -4.93
CA TRP A 196 -11.19 17.29 -5.30
C TRP A 196 -12.08 17.08 -4.08
N ASN A 197 -13.31 17.54 -4.19
CA ASN A 197 -14.33 17.32 -3.15
C ASN A 197 -14.85 15.88 -3.21
N MET A 198 -15.28 15.36 -2.06
CA MET A 198 -15.79 13.99 -1.89
C MET A 198 -14.84 12.95 -2.55
N SER A 199 -13.55 13.19 -2.43
CA SER A 199 -12.56 12.35 -3.09
C SER A 199 -12.28 11.09 -2.29
N GLN A 200 -12.03 10.01 -3.04
CA GLN A 200 -11.64 8.73 -2.50
C GLN A 200 -10.40 8.22 -3.26
N ILE A 201 -9.39 7.85 -2.51
CA ILE A 201 -8.19 7.24 -3.06
C ILE A 201 -8.32 5.73 -2.96
N MET A 202 -8.12 5.06 -4.09
CA MET A 202 -8.17 3.62 -4.22
C MET A 202 -6.84 3.11 -4.78
N ASP A 203 -6.58 1.82 -4.64
CA ASP A 203 -5.51 1.08 -5.30
C ASP A 203 -4.13 1.73 -5.24
N LEU A 204 -3.48 1.63 -4.08
CA LEU A 204 -2.08 2.06 -3.94
C LEU A 204 -1.13 1.01 -4.53
N TYR A 205 -0.19 1.45 -5.34
CA TYR A 205 0.88 0.64 -5.90
C TYR A 205 2.21 1.39 -5.86
N ALA A 206 3.24 0.82 -5.25
CA ALA A 206 4.56 1.43 -5.20
C ALA A 206 5.58 0.63 -6.02
N TYR A 207 6.45 1.33 -6.74
CA TYR A 207 7.57 0.76 -7.47
C TYR A 207 8.74 1.75 -7.51
N GLU A 208 9.92 1.33 -7.08
CA GLU A 208 11.08 2.20 -6.87
C GLU A 208 10.71 3.42 -5.99
N ASP A 209 10.96 4.63 -6.47
CA ASP A 209 10.63 5.87 -5.77
C ASP A 209 9.23 6.42 -6.13
N LEU A 210 8.35 5.60 -6.70
CA LEU A 210 7.06 6.04 -7.22
C LEU A 210 5.91 5.35 -6.52
N LEU A 211 4.92 6.13 -6.08
CA LEU A 211 3.65 5.66 -5.57
C LEU A 211 2.53 6.04 -6.55
N TYR A 212 1.91 5.04 -7.14
CA TYR A 212 0.76 5.19 -8.03
C TYR A 212 -0.52 4.95 -7.26
N PHE A 213 -1.56 5.69 -7.59
CA PHE A 213 -2.89 5.49 -7.01
C PHE A 213 -3.99 5.94 -7.96
N SER A 214 -5.14 5.29 -7.87
CA SER A 214 -6.34 5.78 -8.51
C SER A 214 -7.11 6.67 -7.54
N GLU A 215 -7.70 7.74 -8.07
CA GLU A 215 -8.50 8.69 -7.33
C GLU A 215 -9.81 8.96 -8.03
N THR A 216 -10.88 9.06 -7.26
CA THR A 216 -12.19 9.51 -7.74
C THR A 216 -12.65 10.70 -6.90
N GLY A 217 -13.41 11.60 -7.50
CA GLY A 217 -13.92 12.78 -6.78
C GLY A 217 -14.81 13.64 -7.65
N VAL A 218 -15.07 14.85 -7.17
CA VAL A 218 -15.89 15.85 -7.86
C VAL A 218 -15.12 17.16 -7.95
N ASP A 219 -15.03 17.71 -9.17
CA ASP A 219 -14.38 19.01 -9.40
C ASP A 219 -15.25 20.19 -8.98
N ASP A 220 -14.73 21.42 -9.12
CA ASP A 220 -15.44 22.67 -8.81
C ASP A 220 -16.68 22.91 -9.69
N ASN A 221 -16.86 22.15 -10.77
CA ASN A 221 -18.05 22.23 -11.65
C ASN A 221 -19.07 21.13 -11.36
N GLU A 222 -18.93 20.43 -10.23
CA GLU A 222 -19.75 19.28 -9.86
C GLU A 222 -19.64 18.10 -10.86
N THR A 223 -18.51 17.99 -11.59
CA THR A 223 -18.26 16.91 -12.53
C THR A 223 -17.52 15.78 -11.81
N TYR A 224 -18.00 14.55 -11.95
CA TYR A 224 -17.30 13.36 -11.46
C TYR A 224 -16.02 13.16 -12.26
N ILE A 225 -14.94 12.94 -11.53
CA ILE A 225 -13.60 12.71 -12.08
C ILE A 225 -13.05 11.38 -11.56
N GLU A 226 -12.35 10.70 -12.44
CA GLU A 226 -11.52 9.54 -12.12
C GLU A 226 -10.13 9.74 -12.73
N ALA A 227 -9.10 9.54 -11.94
CA ALA A 227 -7.73 9.75 -12.36
C ALA A 227 -6.81 8.64 -11.88
N LEU A 228 -5.70 8.49 -12.59
CA LEU A 228 -4.52 7.75 -12.15
C LEU A 228 -3.41 8.76 -11.90
N ASP A 229 -2.92 8.80 -10.68
CA ASP A 229 -1.93 9.74 -10.21
C ASP A 229 -0.64 9.04 -9.76
N CYS A 230 0.41 9.81 -9.61
CA CYS A 230 1.70 9.28 -9.16
C CYS A 230 2.45 10.30 -8.31
N THR A 231 2.89 9.90 -7.14
CA THR A 231 3.78 10.69 -6.27
C THR A 231 5.20 10.13 -6.31
N ASP A 232 6.19 11.02 -6.52
CA ASP A 232 7.61 10.70 -6.35
C ASP A 232 7.95 10.75 -4.86
N LEU A 233 8.22 9.61 -4.25
CA LEU A 233 8.49 9.46 -2.81
C LEU A 233 9.79 10.16 -2.37
N SER A 234 10.71 10.40 -3.31
CA SER A 234 11.98 11.07 -3.01
C SER A 234 11.86 12.59 -2.96
N THR A 235 10.91 13.16 -3.69
CA THR A 235 10.69 14.61 -3.80
C THR A 235 9.38 15.08 -3.17
N GLY A 236 8.42 14.18 -2.99
CA GLY A 236 7.05 14.50 -2.57
C GLY A 236 6.22 15.20 -3.66
N GLU A 237 6.72 15.27 -4.91
CA GLU A 237 5.97 15.87 -6.01
C GLU A 237 4.97 14.87 -6.58
N THR A 238 3.71 15.31 -6.77
CA THR A 238 2.67 14.50 -7.40
C THR A 238 2.41 14.96 -8.82
N VAL A 239 2.25 13.99 -9.73
CA VAL A 239 1.78 14.19 -11.10
C VAL A 239 0.37 13.64 -11.19
N GLU A 240 -0.58 14.53 -11.37
CA GLU A 240 -2.00 14.20 -11.49
C GLU A 240 -2.38 13.85 -12.93
N ASN A 241 -3.41 13.04 -13.10
CA ASN A 241 -4.03 12.71 -14.38
C ASN A 241 -3.04 12.13 -15.40
N LEU A 242 -2.30 11.11 -15.05
CA LEU A 242 -1.32 10.46 -15.92
C LEU A 242 -1.93 10.03 -17.25
N LEU A 243 -3.18 9.57 -17.26
CA LEU A 243 -3.87 9.10 -18.46
C LEU A 243 -4.24 10.25 -19.41
N GLN A 244 -4.56 11.45 -18.89
CA GLN A 244 -4.85 12.63 -19.73
C GLN A 244 -3.59 13.22 -20.36
N ASN A 245 -2.44 12.96 -19.77
CA ASN A 245 -1.14 13.43 -20.25
C ASN A 245 -0.44 12.39 -21.15
N SER A 246 -1.03 11.22 -21.35
CA SER A 246 -0.54 10.24 -22.31
C SER A 246 -0.81 10.75 -23.74
N PRO A 247 0.14 10.63 -24.69
CA PRO A 247 -0.16 10.89 -26.09
C PRO A 247 -1.32 9.98 -26.51
N GLU A 248 -2.33 10.59 -27.14
CA GLU A 248 -3.53 9.90 -27.62
C GLU A 248 -3.12 8.57 -28.25
N ILE A 249 -3.66 7.48 -27.72
CA ILE A 249 -3.65 6.21 -28.44
C ILE A 249 -4.66 6.44 -29.55
N GLU A 250 -4.18 6.86 -30.72
CA GLU A 250 -5.01 6.93 -31.91
C GLU A 250 -5.67 5.56 -32.09
N ASP A 251 -7.00 5.54 -32.05
CA ASP A 251 -7.81 4.37 -32.33
C ASP A 251 -7.38 3.77 -33.68
N SER A 252 -6.68 2.65 -33.64
CA SER A 252 -6.27 1.86 -34.82
C SER A 252 -7.21 0.71 -35.07
#